data_c0a6a3d6f2551c986d7492ca45de1e26
#
_entry.id   c0a6a3d6f2551c986d7492ca45de1e26
#
_cell.length_a   1.000
_cell.length_b   1.000
_cell.length_c   1.000
_cell.angle_alpha   90.00
_cell.angle_beta   90.00
_cell.angle_gamma   90.00
#
_symmetry.space_group_name_H-M   'P 1'
#
loop_
_entity.id
_entity.type
_entity.pdbx_description
1 polymer ?
#
loop_
_entity_poly.entity_id
_entity_poly.type
_entity_poly.pdbx_seq_one_letter_code
_entity_poly.pdbx_strand_id
1 'polypeptide(L)'
;MKLKQRPEDFSVIESYRFNEAPKGQYFVYRMDKQKLTTLGAVERLRERFRIKRQDVSFCGLKDKQGRTEQLIAVYNHRVDIQDPDLKLTFVGRSDEPLSARNITSNRFSVIVRDLSADEVERLPEAVAEVQRVGVVNYFDSQRFGFVKHGQGFIARDLLRGDLQAALKSLIAHPSELDRSEDARVKAFFRDHWGEWNLTPPQAGWLKYRPIIQHLRENPRDFGGALMKVDQRLRMMVVFEFQSALWNEAVRQFLHGLVAPNDLVSLRYQLGALDFPRALPQRLFEAMRTATFPLLGPDSTFTHPDIEKASKTVLGRYGLTLDKLKNEKLNAFHFKHEERPLLVFPGKLHVSEGRPDEENLGRLKVVLSFTLPPGAYATLVVRRVLWFATSEHQPKLPDGRRMPPRPMRAVPAEPPAPRPKPKGFREAQQERKTARSANRASQPAPRKPRGK
;
A
#
# COMPACT_ATOMS: atom_id res chain seq x y z
N MET A 1 6.88 -22.13 -3.56
CA MET A 1 6.38 -20.80 -3.94
C MET A 1 7.15 -19.70 -3.22
N LYS A 2 7.65 -18.69 -3.93
CA LYS A 2 8.46 -17.60 -3.38
C LYS A 2 8.03 -16.25 -3.96
N LEU A 3 8.09 -15.20 -3.13
CA LEU A 3 7.79 -13.82 -3.50
C LEU A 3 9.00 -12.94 -3.17
N LYS A 4 9.24 -11.89 -3.98
CA LYS A 4 10.28 -10.88 -3.73
C LYS A 4 11.69 -11.49 -3.56
N GLN A 5 12.05 -12.52 -4.34
CA GLN A 5 13.43 -13.02 -4.38
C GLN A 5 14.39 -12.00 -4.97
N ARG A 6 13.91 -11.23 -5.95
CA ARG A 6 14.60 -10.07 -6.53
C ARG A 6 13.77 -8.80 -6.33
N PRO A 7 14.37 -7.61 -6.28
CA PRO A 7 13.62 -6.35 -6.20
C PRO A 7 12.66 -6.16 -7.38
N GLU A 8 13.02 -6.64 -8.56
CA GLU A 8 12.24 -6.56 -9.78
C GLU A 8 10.97 -7.43 -9.74
N ASP A 9 10.92 -8.41 -8.84
CA ASP A 9 9.75 -9.28 -8.66
C ASP A 9 8.52 -8.53 -8.12
N PHE A 10 8.69 -7.28 -7.65
CA PHE A 10 7.59 -6.50 -7.09
C PHE A 10 7.66 -5.06 -7.59
N SER A 11 6.82 -4.76 -8.57
CA SER A 11 6.69 -3.43 -9.16
C SER A 11 5.38 -2.76 -8.76
N VAL A 12 5.43 -1.48 -8.40
CA VAL A 12 4.26 -0.67 -8.06
C VAL A 12 4.32 0.66 -8.79
N ILE A 13 3.26 0.96 -9.53
CA ILE A 13 3.09 2.23 -10.25
C ILE A 13 1.84 2.91 -9.71
N GLU A 14 1.98 4.13 -9.19
CA GLU A 14 0.84 4.97 -8.81
C GLU A 14 0.09 5.46 -10.06
N SER A 15 -1.24 5.29 -10.06
CA SER A 15 -2.12 6.05 -10.91
C SER A 15 -2.59 7.27 -10.14
N TYR A 16 -2.52 8.43 -10.77
CA TYR A 16 -2.69 9.70 -10.07
C TYR A 16 -3.51 10.71 -10.87
N ARG A 17 -4.03 11.70 -10.16
CA ARG A 17 -4.55 12.94 -10.74
C ARG A 17 -4.03 14.12 -9.94
N PHE A 18 -3.64 15.17 -10.61
CA PHE A 18 -3.38 16.47 -10.01
C PHE A 18 -3.87 17.57 -10.95
N ASN A 19 -4.19 18.73 -10.38
CA ASN A 19 -4.60 19.90 -11.16
C ASN A 19 -3.35 20.54 -11.73
N GLU A 20 -3.22 20.47 -13.05
CA GLU A 20 -2.10 21.05 -13.76
C GLU A 20 -2.27 22.56 -13.84
N ALA A 21 -1.26 23.32 -13.40
CA ALA A 21 -1.20 24.78 -13.42
C ALA A 21 0.14 25.20 -14.04
N PRO A 22 0.19 25.69 -15.28
CA PRO A 22 1.45 25.99 -15.98
C PRO A 22 2.34 27.01 -15.25
N LYS A 23 1.76 27.89 -14.43
CA LYS A 23 2.47 28.88 -13.60
C LYS A 23 2.56 28.45 -12.12
N GLY A 24 2.07 27.26 -11.77
CA GLY A 24 2.04 26.76 -10.40
C GLY A 24 3.43 26.70 -9.75
N GLN A 25 3.50 26.83 -8.45
CA GLN A 25 4.75 26.92 -7.69
C GLN A 25 5.37 25.54 -7.40
N TYR A 26 4.60 24.46 -7.51
CA TYR A 26 5.08 23.09 -7.30
C TYR A 26 5.49 22.45 -8.62
N PHE A 27 6.75 22.10 -8.76
CA PHE A 27 7.26 21.32 -9.89
C PHE A 27 6.99 19.84 -9.61
N VAL A 28 6.14 19.22 -10.41
CA VAL A 28 5.67 17.84 -10.25
C VAL A 28 6.53 16.91 -11.11
N TYR A 29 7.01 15.85 -10.48
CA TYR A 29 7.86 14.84 -11.11
C TYR A 29 7.28 13.45 -10.90
N ARG A 30 7.44 12.60 -11.88
CA ARG A 30 7.34 11.17 -11.76
C ARG A 30 8.69 10.66 -11.27
N MET A 31 8.69 10.06 -10.09
CA MET A 31 9.87 9.49 -9.44
C MET A 31 9.87 7.98 -9.61
N ASP A 32 10.84 7.44 -10.34
CA ASP A 32 11.16 6.01 -10.42
C ASP A 32 12.31 5.72 -9.46
N LYS A 33 12.11 4.77 -8.53
CA LYS A 33 13.12 4.39 -7.55
C LYS A 33 13.18 2.89 -7.32
N GLN A 34 14.39 2.37 -7.01
CA GLN A 34 14.66 0.98 -6.71
C GLN A 34 15.56 0.86 -5.48
N LYS A 35 15.27 -0.12 -4.59
CA LYS A 35 16.04 -0.34 -3.35
C LYS A 35 16.15 0.89 -2.44
N LEU A 36 15.30 1.88 -2.61
CA LEU A 36 15.31 3.14 -1.89
C LEU A 36 13.91 3.42 -1.31
N THR A 37 13.83 3.92 -0.06
CA THR A 37 12.57 4.38 0.51
C THR A 37 12.17 5.73 -0.08
N THR A 38 10.86 6.07 -0.07
CA THR A 38 10.41 7.42 -0.46
C THR A 38 11.12 8.51 0.36
N LEU A 39 11.26 8.31 1.68
CA LEU A 39 11.95 9.27 2.54
C LEU A 39 13.45 9.34 2.24
N GLY A 40 14.10 8.23 1.89
CA GLY A 40 15.51 8.24 1.47
C GLY A 40 15.72 8.98 0.15
N ALA A 41 14.77 8.87 -0.78
CA ALA A 41 14.80 9.66 -2.02
C ALA A 41 14.64 11.16 -1.74
N VAL A 42 13.69 11.52 -0.84
CA VAL A 42 13.48 12.92 -0.42
C VAL A 42 14.73 13.48 0.27
N GLU A 43 15.40 12.69 1.12
CA GLU A 43 16.64 13.13 1.78
C GLU A 43 17.75 13.39 0.77
N ARG A 44 17.95 12.48 -0.19
CA ARG A 44 18.93 12.67 -1.29
C ARG A 44 18.64 13.95 -2.11
N LEU A 45 17.35 14.24 -2.37
CA LEU A 45 16.95 15.50 -3.02
C LEU A 45 17.33 16.71 -2.16
N ARG A 46 17.05 16.65 -0.86
CA ARG A 46 17.36 17.75 0.07
C ARG A 46 18.86 18.06 0.12
N GLU A 47 19.66 17.04 0.26
CA GLU A 47 21.13 17.19 0.31
C GLU A 47 21.69 17.73 -1.00
N ARG A 48 21.28 17.15 -2.15
CA ARG A 48 21.83 17.49 -3.46
C ARG A 48 21.43 18.90 -3.93
N PHE A 49 20.18 19.32 -3.65
CA PHE A 49 19.64 20.61 -4.11
C PHE A 49 19.45 21.64 -2.99
N ARG A 50 19.85 21.33 -1.75
CA ARG A 50 19.68 22.18 -0.55
C ARG A 50 18.23 22.62 -0.31
N ILE A 51 17.28 21.73 -0.56
CA ILE A 51 15.84 21.95 -0.43
C ILE A 51 15.40 21.64 1.00
N LYS A 52 14.50 22.43 1.58
CA LYS A 52 13.90 22.14 2.88
C LYS A 52 12.92 20.98 2.76
N ARG A 53 12.81 20.14 3.82
CA ARG A 53 11.89 19.00 3.82
C ARG A 53 10.43 19.39 3.57
N GLN A 54 9.99 20.52 4.09
CA GLN A 54 8.64 21.03 3.91
C GLN A 54 8.30 21.43 2.47
N ASP A 55 9.32 21.70 1.64
CA ASP A 55 9.16 22.07 0.25
C ASP A 55 8.97 20.85 -0.67
N VAL A 56 9.07 19.64 -0.11
CA VAL A 56 8.88 18.38 -0.84
C VAL A 56 7.62 17.69 -0.39
N SER A 57 6.68 17.46 -1.30
CA SER A 57 5.43 16.74 -1.07
C SER A 57 5.32 15.50 -1.96
N PHE A 58 4.58 14.48 -1.48
CA PHE A 58 4.34 13.23 -2.20
C PHE A 58 3.05 12.59 -1.73
N CYS A 59 2.45 11.73 -2.57
CA CYS A 59 1.13 11.16 -2.33
C CYS A 59 1.12 10.07 -1.24
N GLY A 60 2.22 9.32 -1.10
CA GLY A 60 2.31 8.24 -0.12
C GLY A 60 3.71 7.65 -0.04
N LEU A 61 3.94 6.84 1.00
CA LEU A 61 5.19 6.10 1.14
C LEU A 61 5.14 4.84 0.28
N LYS A 62 6.26 4.53 -0.38
CA LYS A 62 6.45 3.28 -1.11
C LYS A 62 7.61 2.49 -0.51
N ASP A 63 7.44 1.19 -0.56
CA ASP A 63 8.38 0.22 -0.01
C ASP A 63 9.79 0.37 -0.61
N LYS A 64 10.78 -0.01 0.19
CA LYS A 64 12.18 -0.08 -0.26
C LYS A 64 12.43 -1.29 -1.16
N GLN A 65 11.77 -2.41 -0.85
CA GLN A 65 11.95 -3.68 -1.54
C GLN A 65 11.07 -3.74 -2.79
N GLY A 66 11.53 -3.14 -3.88
CA GLY A 66 10.84 -3.18 -5.16
C GLY A 66 11.18 -1.97 -6.03
N ARG A 67 10.76 -2.03 -7.28
CA ARG A 67 10.75 -0.89 -8.18
C ARG A 67 9.42 -0.16 -8.04
N THR A 68 9.46 1.14 -7.81
CA THR A 68 8.24 1.92 -7.60
C THR A 68 8.27 3.22 -8.37
N GLU A 69 7.13 3.53 -8.99
CA GLU A 69 6.89 4.78 -9.66
C GLU A 69 5.80 5.55 -8.92
N GLN A 70 6.07 6.79 -8.53
CA GLN A 70 5.16 7.65 -7.80
C GLN A 70 5.35 9.13 -8.14
N LEU A 71 4.36 9.97 -7.81
CA LEU A 71 4.55 11.43 -7.89
C LEU A 71 5.27 11.98 -6.67
N ILE A 72 6.08 13.00 -6.95
CA ILE A 72 6.70 13.91 -5.99
C ILE A 72 6.58 15.34 -6.53
N ALA A 73 6.37 16.32 -5.67
CA ALA A 73 6.39 17.72 -6.05
C ALA A 73 7.36 18.52 -5.17
N VAL A 74 8.04 19.48 -5.78
CA VAL A 74 9.04 20.32 -5.15
C VAL A 74 8.61 21.78 -5.31
N TYR A 75 8.48 22.48 -4.18
CA TYR A 75 8.06 23.89 -4.15
C TYR A 75 9.19 24.80 -4.64
N ASN A 76 8.91 25.65 -5.63
CA ASN A 76 9.80 26.66 -6.20
C ASN A 76 11.20 26.21 -6.62
N HIS A 77 11.45 24.90 -6.77
CA HIS A 77 12.74 24.36 -7.20
C HIS A 77 12.56 23.40 -8.36
N ARG A 78 13.30 23.66 -9.46
CA ARG A 78 13.48 22.66 -10.51
C ARG A 78 14.64 21.76 -10.16
N VAL A 79 14.40 20.44 -10.18
CA VAL A 79 15.39 19.42 -9.83
C VAL A 79 15.55 18.44 -10.99
N ASP A 80 16.76 17.88 -11.14
CA ASP A 80 17.04 16.81 -12.10
C ASP A 80 17.91 15.74 -11.45
N ILE A 81 17.44 14.50 -11.46
CA ILE A 81 18.18 13.33 -10.99
C ILE A 81 17.98 12.20 -12.01
N GLN A 82 19.10 11.62 -12.47
CA GLN A 82 19.17 10.49 -13.37
C GLN A 82 20.15 9.44 -12.83
N ASP A 83 20.00 9.11 -11.53
CA ASP A 83 20.84 8.10 -10.89
C ASP A 83 20.34 6.68 -11.26
N PRO A 84 21.15 5.62 -11.16
CA PRO A 84 20.73 4.25 -11.48
C PRO A 84 19.55 3.75 -10.64
N ASP A 85 19.43 4.21 -9.37
CA ASP A 85 18.44 3.80 -8.40
C ASP A 85 17.35 4.87 -8.11
N LEU A 86 17.48 6.07 -8.71
CA LEU A 86 16.53 7.19 -8.54
C LEU A 86 16.51 8.06 -9.79
N LYS A 87 15.35 8.14 -10.46
CA LYS A 87 15.15 9.00 -11.62
C LYS A 87 13.93 9.89 -11.40
N LEU A 88 14.06 11.16 -11.79
CA LEU A 88 12.96 12.12 -11.83
C LEU A 88 12.67 12.51 -13.28
N THR A 89 11.40 12.39 -13.68
CA THR A 89 10.91 12.89 -14.96
C THR A 89 9.90 13.99 -14.69
N PHE A 90 10.14 15.19 -15.17
CA PHE A 90 9.20 16.31 -15.04
C PHE A 90 7.89 15.99 -15.77
N VAL A 91 6.74 16.22 -15.11
CA VAL A 91 5.41 15.92 -15.67
C VAL A 91 4.50 17.14 -15.72
N GLY A 92 4.78 18.22 -15.00
CA GLY A 92 3.97 19.42 -15.00
C GLY A 92 4.18 20.26 -13.74
N ARG A 93 3.30 21.25 -13.54
CA ARG A 93 3.31 22.13 -12.36
C ARG A 93 1.92 22.13 -11.70
N SER A 94 1.87 22.42 -10.40
CA SER A 94 0.64 22.53 -9.61
C SER A 94 0.71 23.74 -8.69
N ASP A 95 -0.44 24.33 -8.37
CA ASP A 95 -0.55 25.38 -7.35
C ASP A 95 -0.57 24.80 -5.93
N GLU A 96 -0.89 23.51 -5.79
CA GLU A 96 -1.03 22.84 -4.51
C GLU A 96 0.02 21.73 -4.31
N PRO A 97 0.41 21.44 -3.04
CA PRO A 97 1.27 20.32 -2.74
C PRO A 97 0.54 18.99 -3.00
N LEU A 98 1.29 17.97 -3.39
CA LEU A 98 0.74 16.62 -3.52
C LEU A 98 0.36 16.02 -2.16
N SER A 99 -0.72 15.26 -2.16
CA SER A 99 -1.26 14.56 -0.99
C SER A 99 -1.80 13.17 -1.37
N ALA A 100 -2.21 12.37 -0.39
CA ALA A 100 -2.82 11.06 -0.65
C ALA A 100 -4.10 11.14 -1.52
N ARG A 101 -4.76 12.29 -1.59
CA ARG A 101 -5.96 12.52 -2.43
C ARG A 101 -5.66 12.47 -3.93
N ASN A 102 -4.41 12.66 -4.31
CA ASN A 102 -3.98 12.61 -5.70
C ASN A 102 -3.82 11.17 -6.22
N ILE A 103 -3.75 10.16 -5.36
CA ILE A 103 -3.68 8.74 -5.79
C ILE A 103 -5.08 8.26 -6.13
N THR A 104 -5.25 7.73 -7.34
CA THR A 104 -6.50 7.09 -7.77
C THR A 104 -6.45 5.57 -7.58
N SER A 105 -5.31 4.97 -7.87
CA SER A 105 -5.05 3.54 -7.66
C SER A 105 -3.54 3.24 -7.66
N ASN A 106 -3.18 2.02 -7.27
CA ASN A 106 -1.83 1.50 -7.46
C ASN A 106 -1.91 0.29 -8.40
N ARG A 107 -1.09 0.29 -9.45
CA ARG A 107 -0.91 -0.84 -10.35
C ARG A 107 0.25 -1.68 -9.85
N PHE A 108 -0.01 -2.97 -9.70
CA PHE A 108 0.98 -3.95 -9.26
C PHE A 108 1.34 -4.90 -10.40
N SER A 109 2.62 -5.26 -10.46
CA SER A 109 3.14 -6.37 -11.22
C SER A 109 4.02 -7.20 -10.30
N VAL A 110 3.60 -8.43 -9.99
CA VAL A 110 4.24 -9.29 -9.00
C VAL A 110 4.65 -10.59 -9.66
N ILE A 111 5.95 -10.87 -9.66
CA ILE A 111 6.48 -12.16 -10.12
C ILE A 111 6.35 -13.16 -8.95
N VAL A 112 5.64 -14.23 -9.19
CA VAL A 112 5.53 -15.38 -8.30
C VAL A 112 6.42 -16.48 -8.83
N ARG A 113 7.34 -16.95 -7.99
CA ARG A 113 8.39 -17.92 -8.33
C ARG A 113 8.19 -19.27 -7.64
N ASP A 114 8.94 -20.26 -8.09
CA ASP A 114 9.01 -21.60 -7.48
C ASP A 114 7.64 -22.31 -7.50
N LEU A 115 6.97 -22.27 -8.66
CA LEU A 115 5.69 -22.93 -8.91
C LEU A 115 5.89 -24.27 -9.64
N SER A 116 5.02 -25.25 -9.35
CA SER A 116 4.88 -26.46 -10.16
C SER A 116 4.01 -26.19 -11.39
N ALA A 117 4.04 -27.10 -12.37
CA ALA A 117 3.16 -27.03 -13.54
C ALA A 117 1.67 -27.05 -13.12
N ASP A 118 1.31 -27.97 -12.20
CA ASP A 118 -0.05 -28.10 -11.67
C ASP A 118 -0.54 -26.82 -10.96
N GLU A 119 0.36 -26.13 -10.22
CA GLU A 119 0.02 -24.87 -9.56
C GLU A 119 -0.25 -23.78 -10.61
N VAL A 120 0.55 -23.72 -11.66
CA VAL A 120 0.37 -22.75 -12.74
C VAL A 120 -0.92 -22.98 -13.53
N GLU A 121 -1.27 -24.24 -13.81
CA GLU A 121 -2.51 -24.62 -14.50
C GLU A 121 -3.77 -24.15 -13.77
N ARG A 122 -3.74 -24.10 -12.43
CA ARG A 122 -4.89 -23.68 -11.60
C ARG A 122 -4.99 -22.17 -11.39
N LEU A 123 -3.95 -21.42 -11.69
CA LEU A 123 -3.94 -19.96 -11.43
C LEU A 123 -5.07 -19.22 -12.16
N PRO A 124 -5.44 -19.52 -13.42
CA PRO A 124 -6.55 -18.82 -14.08
C PRO A 124 -7.88 -18.97 -13.33
N GLU A 125 -8.20 -20.18 -12.82
CA GLU A 125 -9.40 -20.40 -12.02
C GLU A 125 -9.33 -19.67 -10.67
N ALA A 126 -8.19 -19.69 -10.01
CA ALA A 126 -7.93 -18.96 -8.77
C ALA A 126 -8.08 -17.44 -8.94
N VAL A 127 -7.61 -16.91 -10.06
CA VAL A 127 -7.78 -15.50 -10.44
C VAL A 127 -9.25 -15.17 -10.65
N ALA A 128 -10.00 -16.00 -11.39
CA ALA A 128 -11.43 -15.80 -11.63
C ALA A 128 -12.22 -15.82 -10.30
N GLU A 129 -11.86 -16.71 -9.37
CA GLU A 129 -12.50 -16.78 -8.05
C GLU A 129 -12.23 -15.51 -7.24
N VAL A 130 -10.99 -15.02 -7.21
CA VAL A 130 -10.64 -13.77 -6.51
C VAL A 130 -11.33 -12.57 -7.15
N GLN A 131 -11.49 -12.53 -8.46
CA GLN A 131 -12.25 -11.48 -9.15
C GLN A 131 -13.73 -11.50 -8.75
N ARG A 132 -14.29 -12.71 -8.59
CA ARG A 132 -15.70 -12.92 -8.25
C ARG A 132 -16.02 -12.53 -6.80
N VAL A 133 -15.22 -12.97 -5.83
CA VAL A 133 -15.53 -12.81 -4.39
C VAL A 133 -14.76 -11.69 -3.72
N GLY A 134 -13.75 -11.12 -4.36
CA GLY A 134 -12.86 -10.15 -3.75
C GLY A 134 -11.93 -10.75 -2.70
N VAL A 135 -11.27 -9.89 -1.97
CA VAL A 135 -10.36 -10.23 -0.87
C VAL A 135 -10.76 -9.42 0.36
N VAL A 136 -10.83 -10.07 1.54
CA VAL A 136 -11.03 -9.34 2.80
C VAL A 136 -9.89 -8.34 2.98
N ASN A 137 -10.24 -7.07 3.17
CA ASN A 137 -9.33 -5.93 3.08
C ASN A 137 -8.52 -5.72 4.38
N TYR A 138 -7.97 -6.80 4.93
CA TYR A 138 -7.13 -6.78 6.12
C TYR A 138 -5.90 -5.87 5.96
N PHE A 139 -5.34 -5.46 7.09
CA PHE A 139 -3.99 -4.89 7.16
C PHE A 139 -2.97 -6.03 7.24
N ASP A 140 -1.97 -6.02 6.34
CA ASP A 140 -0.95 -7.07 6.32
C ASP A 140 0.27 -6.72 7.17
N SER A 141 1.18 -7.67 7.35
CA SER A 141 2.35 -7.63 8.23
C SER A 141 3.21 -6.36 8.14
N GLN A 142 3.31 -5.77 6.95
CA GLN A 142 4.08 -4.52 6.78
C GLN A 142 3.50 -3.32 7.54
N ARG A 143 2.21 -3.41 7.97
CA ARG A 143 1.57 -2.37 8.79
C ARG A 143 2.10 -2.34 10.21
N PHE A 144 2.59 -3.46 10.72
CA PHE A 144 2.89 -3.72 12.12
C PHE A 144 4.39 -3.62 12.39
N GLY A 145 4.97 -2.44 12.11
CA GLY A 145 6.40 -2.19 12.23
C GLY A 145 6.91 -2.02 13.66
N PHE A 146 6.09 -1.44 14.55
CA PHE A 146 6.49 -1.16 15.93
C PHE A 146 6.29 -2.34 16.88
N VAL A 147 5.38 -3.26 16.61
CA VAL A 147 5.12 -4.44 17.47
C VAL A 147 6.25 -5.48 17.39
N LYS A 148 7.18 -5.32 16.47
CA LYS A 148 8.29 -6.27 16.22
C LYS A 148 9.23 -6.49 17.41
N HIS A 149 9.26 -5.57 18.37
CA HIS A 149 10.04 -5.70 19.61
C HIS A 149 9.43 -6.67 20.65
N GLY A 150 8.23 -7.23 20.38
CA GLY A 150 7.60 -8.22 21.26
C GLY A 150 6.92 -7.67 22.53
N GLN A 151 6.94 -6.34 22.78
CA GLN A 151 6.37 -5.72 23.98
C GLN A 151 4.89 -5.33 23.84
N GLY A 152 4.28 -5.64 22.68
CA GLY A 152 2.91 -5.26 22.39
C GLY A 152 2.80 -3.89 21.71
N PHE A 153 1.64 -3.25 21.84
CA PHE A 153 1.34 -2.00 21.15
C PHE A 153 1.68 -0.78 22.00
N ILE A 154 2.51 0.10 21.52
CA ILE A 154 2.83 1.39 22.15
C ILE A 154 1.54 2.19 22.45
N ALA A 155 0.60 2.21 21.50
CA ALA A 155 -0.68 2.90 21.70
C ALA A 155 -1.50 2.33 22.86
N ARG A 156 -1.43 1.03 23.14
CA ARG A 156 -2.07 0.41 24.31
C ARG A 156 -1.49 0.91 25.62
N ASP A 157 -0.16 1.05 25.68
CA ASP A 157 0.51 1.56 26.89
C ASP A 157 0.16 3.04 27.10
N LEU A 158 0.07 3.84 26.01
CA LEU A 158 -0.43 5.23 26.07
C LEU A 158 -1.86 5.30 26.63
N LEU A 159 -2.77 4.44 26.18
CA LEU A 159 -4.16 4.41 26.67
C LEU A 159 -4.28 3.96 28.12
N ARG A 160 -3.35 3.13 28.60
CA ARG A 160 -3.26 2.73 30.02
C ARG A 160 -2.61 3.78 30.90
N GLY A 161 -2.04 4.83 30.33
CA GLY A 161 -1.29 5.86 31.04
C GLY A 161 0.14 5.45 31.43
N ASP A 162 0.62 4.30 30.96
CA ASP A 162 2.02 3.87 31.17
C ASP A 162 2.93 4.53 30.14
N LEU A 163 3.19 5.82 30.36
CA LEU A 163 3.96 6.65 29.45
C LEU A 163 5.44 6.24 29.39
N GLN A 164 5.95 5.66 30.49
CA GLN A 164 7.32 5.13 30.53
C GLN A 164 7.46 3.89 29.65
N ALA A 165 6.55 2.91 29.76
CA ALA A 165 6.56 1.73 28.92
C ALA A 165 6.39 2.09 27.43
N ALA A 166 5.47 3.02 27.13
CA ALA A 166 5.27 3.52 25.77
C ALA A 166 6.56 4.12 25.18
N LEU A 167 7.25 4.95 25.95
CA LEU A 167 8.51 5.56 25.51
C LEU A 167 9.63 4.51 25.36
N LYS A 168 9.75 3.57 26.32
CA LYS A 168 10.71 2.44 26.22
C LYS A 168 10.48 1.63 24.94
N SER A 169 9.24 1.29 24.65
CA SER A 169 8.88 0.54 23.44
C SER A 169 9.27 1.28 22.16
N LEU A 170 9.21 2.62 22.18
CA LEU A 170 9.56 3.43 21.03
C LEU A 170 11.07 3.55 20.78
N ILE A 171 11.86 3.83 21.85
CA ILE A 171 13.27 4.23 21.70
C ILE A 171 14.29 3.25 22.30
N ALA A 172 13.87 2.30 23.16
CA ALA A 172 14.75 1.45 23.94
C ALA A 172 14.54 -0.06 23.76
N HIS A 173 13.60 -0.50 22.90
CA HIS A 173 13.42 -1.92 22.61
C HIS A 173 13.86 -2.23 21.17
N PRO A 174 15.06 -2.82 20.97
CA PRO A 174 15.51 -3.28 19.66
C PRO A 174 14.67 -4.47 19.17
N SER A 175 14.56 -4.61 17.85
CA SER A 175 13.94 -5.72 17.17
C SER A 175 14.94 -6.34 16.18
N GLU A 176 14.84 -7.64 15.95
CA GLU A 176 15.62 -8.34 14.92
C GLU A 176 15.43 -7.76 13.50
N LEU A 177 14.31 -7.05 13.31
CA LEU A 177 13.96 -6.42 12.03
C LEU A 177 14.41 -4.95 11.95
N ASP A 178 14.99 -4.40 13.01
CA ASP A 178 15.62 -3.08 12.96
C ASP A 178 16.90 -3.15 12.12
N ARG A 179 17.25 -2.02 11.50
CA ARG A 179 18.58 -1.90 10.92
C ARG A 179 19.63 -2.01 12.02
N SER A 180 20.79 -2.58 11.71
CA SER A 180 21.86 -2.81 12.70
C SER A 180 22.23 -1.55 13.50
N GLU A 181 22.19 -0.38 12.88
CA GLU A 181 22.46 0.89 13.56
C GLU A 181 21.29 1.27 14.51
N ASP A 182 20.05 1.16 14.06
CA ASP A 182 18.87 1.46 14.88
C ASP A 182 18.76 0.50 16.07
N ALA A 183 19.06 -0.78 15.87
CA ALA A 183 19.08 -1.79 16.93
C ALA A 183 20.13 -1.43 18.00
N ARG A 184 21.33 -0.99 17.60
CA ARG A 184 22.38 -0.57 18.53
C ARG A 184 22.00 0.69 19.31
N VAL A 185 21.41 1.67 18.64
CA VAL A 185 20.90 2.89 19.31
C VAL A 185 19.83 2.55 20.35
N LYS A 186 18.88 1.71 20.01
CA LYS A 186 17.83 1.28 20.96
C LYS A 186 18.39 0.44 22.11
N ALA A 187 19.33 -0.47 21.84
CA ALA A 187 20.02 -1.23 22.87
C ALA A 187 20.76 -0.31 23.84
N PHE A 188 21.48 0.69 23.33
CA PHE A 188 22.15 1.70 24.17
C PHE A 188 21.16 2.40 25.12
N PHE A 189 20.03 2.90 24.60
CA PHE A 189 19.01 3.54 25.47
C PHE A 189 18.35 2.56 26.45
N ARG A 190 18.24 1.29 26.11
CA ARG A 190 17.76 0.26 27.04
C ARG A 190 18.74 0.08 28.20
N ASP A 191 20.03 -0.05 27.89
CA ASP A 191 21.07 -0.38 28.85
C ASP A 191 21.43 0.83 29.75
N HIS A 192 21.22 2.05 29.24
CA HIS A 192 21.44 3.33 29.93
C HIS A 192 20.13 4.10 30.21
N TRP A 193 19.06 3.38 30.51
CA TRP A 193 17.75 4.02 30.75
C TRP A 193 17.77 4.91 32.00
N GLY A 194 17.52 6.19 31.82
CA GLY A 194 17.59 7.22 32.89
C GLY A 194 18.88 8.04 32.88
N GLU A 195 19.91 7.60 32.19
CA GLU A 195 21.19 8.28 32.02
C GLU A 195 21.17 9.21 30.82
N TRP A 196 20.25 10.19 30.80
CA TRP A 196 19.97 10.99 29.58
C TRP A 196 21.11 11.86 29.11
N ASN A 197 22.15 12.09 29.94
CA ASN A 197 23.37 12.83 29.57
C ASN A 197 24.27 11.99 28.62
N LEU A 198 24.15 10.68 28.64
CA LEU A 198 24.88 9.81 27.72
C LEU A 198 24.25 9.84 26.32
N THR A 199 25.10 9.66 25.31
CA THR A 199 24.67 9.61 23.90
C THR A 199 25.25 8.39 23.21
N PRO A 200 24.45 7.69 22.38
CA PRO A 200 24.95 6.60 21.56
C PRO A 200 26.07 7.09 20.61
N PRO A 201 27.08 6.28 20.36
CA PRO A 201 28.15 6.62 19.40
C PRO A 201 27.65 6.63 17.94
N GLN A 202 26.51 6.00 17.64
CA GLN A 202 25.93 5.94 16.30
C GLN A 202 25.13 7.21 16.02
N ALA A 203 25.32 7.84 14.85
CA ALA A 203 24.60 9.06 14.44
C ALA A 203 23.06 8.88 14.35
N GLY A 204 22.59 7.66 14.19
CA GLY A 204 21.15 7.35 14.11
C GLY A 204 20.30 7.76 15.33
N TRP A 205 20.92 8.05 16.47
CA TRP A 205 20.22 8.58 17.65
C TRP A 205 19.71 10.01 17.46
N LEU A 206 20.27 10.77 16.50
CA LEU A 206 19.88 12.16 16.26
C LEU A 206 18.38 12.33 15.97
N LYS A 207 17.72 11.31 15.43
CA LYS A 207 16.26 11.29 15.25
C LYS A 207 15.50 11.35 16.59
N TYR A 208 16.10 10.92 17.70
CA TYR A 208 15.54 10.96 19.05
C TYR A 208 16.03 12.16 19.86
N ARG A 209 16.90 13.01 19.27
CA ARG A 209 17.50 14.17 19.96
C ARG A 209 16.47 15.05 20.69
N PRO A 210 15.31 15.44 20.10
CA PRO A 210 14.32 16.26 20.80
C PRO A 210 13.75 15.57 22.05
N ILE A 211 13.60 14.26 22.02
CA ILE A 211 13.13 13.43 23.12
C ILE A 211 14.17 13.43 24.26
N ILE A 212 15.43 13.11 23.90
CA ILE A 212 16.52 13.02 24.87
C ILE A 212 16.84 14.37 25.48
N GLN A 213 16.81 15.45 24.71
CA GLN A 213 17.00 16.80 25.21
C GLN A 213 15.92 17.19 26.26
N HIS A 214 14.66 16.87 25.98
CA HIS A 214 13.58 17.09 26.97
C HIS A 214 13.80 16.30 28.27
N LEU A 215 14.25 15.04 28.17
CA LEU A 215 14.51 14.19 29.33
C LEU A 215 15.77 14.60 30.12
N ARG A 216 16.74 15.27 29.52
CA ARG A 216 17.86 15.90 30.24
C ARG A 216 17.39 16.99 31.20
N GLU A 217 16.44 17.81 30.71
CA GLU A 217 15.86 18.91 31.50
C GLU A 217 14.81 18.39 32.49
N ASN A 218 14.04 17.36 32.10
CA ASN A 218 12.90 16.81 32.84
C ASN A 218 12.97 15.27 32.89
N PRO A 219 13.84 14.65 33.73
CA PRO A 219 14.22 13.23 33.61
C PRO A 219 13.08 12.21 33.75
N ARG A 220 11.94 12.58 34.34
CA ARG A 220 10.76 11.73 34.58
C ARG A 220 9.53 12.18 33.80
N ASP A 221 9.60 13.24 33.01
CA ASP A 221 8.48 13.70 32.18
C ASP A 221 8.43 12.92 30.85
N PHE A 222 8.00 11.67 30.95
CA PHE A 222 7.82 10.80 29.80
C PHE A 222 6.69 11.27 28.87
N GLY A 223 5.69 11.99 29.43
CA GLY A 223 4.60 12.59 28.65
C GLY A 223 5.11 13.71 27.74
N GLY A 224 5.84 14.67 28.32
CA GLY A 224 6.48 15.74 27.55
C GLY A 224 7.47 15.19 26.49
N ALA A 225 8.22 14.14 26.85
CA ALA A 225 9.14 13.46 25.92
C ALA A 225 8.39 12.83 24.72
N LEU A 226 7.26 12.16 24.95
CA LEU A 226 6.40 11.60 23.90
C LEU A 226 5.82 12.68 22.99
N MET A 227 5.55 13.88 23.49
CA MET A 227 5.11 15.01 22.67
C MET A 227 6.20 15.54 21.71
N LYS A 228 7.48 15.23 21.97
CA LYS A 228 8.61 15.56 21.08
C LYS A 228 8.79 14.53 19.94
N VAL A 229 8.05 13.43 19.95
CA VAL A 229 8.03 12.46 18.86
C VAL A 229 7.49 13.11 17.59
N ASP A 230 8.10 12.81 16.44
CA ASP A 230 7.63 13.29 15.13
C ASP A 230 6.15 12.95 14.91
N GLN A 231 5.39 13.88 14.36
CA GLN A 231 3.94 13.74 14.15
C GLN A 231 3.56 12.50 13.32
N ARG A 232 4.32 12.19 12.28
CA ARG A 232 4.05 10.99 11.45
C ARG A 232 4.27 9.72 12.25
N LEU A 233 5.30 9.70 13.08
CA LEU A 233 5.60 8.56 13.94
C LEU A 233 4.47 8.35 14.97
N ARG A 234 3.96 9.42 15.57
CA ARG A 234 2.79 9.36 16.47
C ARG A 234 1.56 8.78 15.77
N MET A 235 1.27 9.26 14.56
CA MET A 235 0.17 8.72 13.75
C MET A 235 0.37 7.24 13.42
N MET A 236 1.58 6.83 13.06
CA MET A 236 1.88 5.43 12.75
C MET A 236 1.66 4.51 13.95
N VAL A 237 2.04 4.91 15.15
CA VAL A 237 1.82 4.19 16.41
C VAL A 237 0.32 3.96 16.66
N VAL A 238 -0.50 5.00 16.49
CA VAL A 238 -1.96 4.91 16.67
C VAL A 238 -2.59 4.02 15.60
N PHE A 239 -2.26 4.27 14.34
CA PHE A 239 -2.81 3.50 13.21
C PHE A 239 -2.42 2.03 13.24
N GLU A 240 -1.25 1.68 13.76
CA GLU A 240 -0.86 0.29 13.95
C GLU A 240 -1.84 -0.45 14.89
N PHE A 241 -2.16 0.15 16.02
CA PHE A 241 -3.09 -0.45 16.97
C PHE A 241 -4.54 -0.46 16.44
N GLN A 242 -5.00 0.64 15.84
CA GLN A 242 -6.33 0.66 15.17
C GLN A 242 -6.43 -0.42 14.08
N SER A 243 -5.34 -0.65 13.31
CA SER A 243 -5.30 -1.69 12.28
C SER A 243 -5.37 -3.11 12.86
N ALA A 244 -4.76 -3.33 14.02
CA ALA A 244 -4.86 -4.60 14.73
C ALA A 244 -6.28 -4.83 15.27
N LEU A 245 -6.89 -3.83 15.90
CA LEU A 245 -8.28 -3.89 16.35
C LEU A 245 -9.24 -4.15 15.17
N TRP A 246 -9.01 -3.51 14.04
CA TRP A 246 -9.79 -3.71 12.81
C TRP A 246 -9.67 -5.16 12.32
N ASN A 247 -8.46 -5.69 12.20
CA ASN A 247 -8.25 -7.07 11.77
C ASN A 247 -8.96 -8.06 12.69
N GLU A 248 -8.84 -7.90 13.99
CA GLU A 248 -9.47 -8.78 14.97
C GLU A 248 -11.01 -8.63 14.97
N ALA A 249 -11.55 -7.41 14.78
CA ALA A 249 -12.99 -7.18 14.70
C ALA A 249 -13.59 -7.83 13.45
N VAL A 250 -12.95 -7.69 12.29
CA VAL A 250 -13.35 -8.38 11.06
C VAL A 250 -13.27 -9.88 11.22
N ARG A 251 -12.21 -10.40 11.84
CA ARG A 251 -12.08 -11.83 12.13
C ARG A 251 -13.21 -12.31 13.02
N GLN A 252 -13.50 -11.61 14.12
CA GLN A 252 -14.60 -11.92 15.03
C GLN A 252 -15.95 -11.91 14.33
N PHE A 253 -16.18 -10.95 13.43
CA PHE A 253 -17.38 -10.85 12.62
C PHE A 253 -17.53 -12.05 11.67
N LEU A 254 -16.46 -12.44 10.95
CA LEU A 254 -16.48 -13.60 10.06
C LEU A 254 -16.77 -14.90 10.79
N HIS A 255 -16.20 -15.08 11.99
CA HIS A 255 -16.50 -16.25 12.84
C HIS A 255 -17.94 -16.30 13.34
N GLY A 256 -18.65 -15.17 13.37
CA GLY A 256 -20.08 -15.12 13.67
C GLY A 256 -21.00 -15.46 12.48
N LEU A 257 -20.47 -15.40 11.25
CA LEU A 257 -21.24 -15.56 10.01
C LEU A 257 -20.90 -16.82 9.21
N VAL A 258 -19.67 -17.33 9.36
CA VAL A 258 -19.13 -18.44 8.55
C VAL A 258 -18.67 -19.56 9.46
N ALA A 259 -19.05 -20.78 9.14
CA ALA A 259 -18.62 -21.95 9.93
C ALA A 259 -17.07 -22.07 9.90
N PRO A 260 -16.44 -22.53 11.00
CA PRO A 260 -14.97 -22.61 11.07
C PRO A 260 -14.33 -23.40 9.92
N ASN A 261 -14.97 -24.48 9.46
CA ASN A 261 -14.49 -25.31 8.36
C ASN A 261 -14.53 -24.60 6.99
N ASP A 262 -15.33 -23.54 6.89
CA ASP A 262 -15.46 -22.71 5.68
C ASP A 262 -14.56 -21.48 5.73
N LEU A 263 -13.72 -21.35 6.75
CA LEU A 263 -12.69 -20.34 6.88
C LEU A 263 -11.31 -20.90 6.55
N VAL A 264 -10.47 -20.03 6.02
CA VAL A 264 -9.07 -20.27 5.70
C VAL A 264 -8.22 -19.27 6.45
N SER A 265 -7.27 -19.76 7.21
CA SER A 265 -6.36 -18.93 7.98
C SER A 265 -5.03 -18.75 7.25
N LEU A 266 -4.66 -17.52 6.98
CA LEU A 266 -3.35 -17.13 6.46
C LEU A 266 -2.54 -16.48 7.58
N ARG A 267 -1.37 -17.05 7.90
CA ARG A 267 -0.48 -16.47 8.93
C ARG A 267 0.00 -15.08 8.55
N TYR A 268 0.02 -14.17 9.52
CA TYR A 268 0.66 -12.87 9.41
C TYR A 268 1.37 -12.54 10.73
N GLN A 269 1.99 -11.37 10.84
CA GLN A 269 2.85 -11.03 11.98
C GLN A 269 2.16 -11.11 13.35
N LEU A 270 0.86 -10.83 13.44
CA LEU A 270 0.11 -10.83 14.70
C LEU A 270 -0.78 -12.09 14.88
N GLY A 271 -0.55 -13.15 14.12
CA GLY A 271 -1.33 -14.38 14.21
C GLY A 271 -1.88 -14.85 12.86
N ALA A 272 -3.20 -14.91 12.72
CA ALA A 272 -3.88 -15.36 11.52
C ALA A 272 -4.93 -14.38 11.03
N LEU A 273 -5.07 -14.29 9.71
CA LEU A 273 -6.16 -13.60 9.00
C LEU A 273 -7.06 -14.68 8.39
N ASP A 274 -8.35 -14.63 8.72
CA ASP A 274 -9.31 -15.63 8.27
C ASP A 274 -10.10 -15.12 7.05
N PHE A 275 -10.21 -15.97 6.05
CA PHE A 275 -10.89 -15.68 4.78
C PHE A 275 -11.94 -16.75 4.53
N PRO A 276 -13.14 -16.41 4.05
CA PRO A 276 -14.11 -17.41 3.61
C PRO A 276 -13.58 -18.24 2.44
N ARG A 277 -13.75 -19.57 2.48
CA ARG A 277 -13.47 -20.47 1.35
C ARG A 277 -14.36 -20.16 0.17
N ALA A 278 -15.66 -20.09 0.47
CA ALA A 278 -16.69 -19.72 -0.45
C ALA A 278 -17.67 -18.75 0.26
N LEU A 279 -18.26 -17.86 -0.49
CA LEU A 279 -19.28 -16.95 0.01
C LEU A 279 -20.63 -17.29 -0.66
N PRO A 280 -21.61 -17.79 0.11
CA PRO A 280 -22.99 -17.85 -0.37
C PRO A 280 -23.45 -16.47 -0.84
N GLN A 281 -24.26 -16.41 -1.91
CA GLN A 281 -24.65 -15.15 -2.57
C GLN A 281 -25.18 -14.11 -1.58
N ARG A 282 -26.05 -14.51 -0.66
CA ARG A 282 -26.61 -13.59 0.35
C ARG A 282 -25.52 -12.97 1.25
N LEU A 283 -24.55 -13.76 1.67
CA LEU A 283 -23.45 -13.29 2.53
C LEU A 283 -22.50 -12.41 1.74
N PHE A 284 -22.23 -12.78 0.50
CA PHE A 284 -21.39 -11.99 -0.40
C PHE A 284 -21.97 -10.57 -0.63
N GLU A 285 -23.27 -10.46 -0.92
CA GLU A 285 -23.93 -9.15 -1.13
C GLU A 285 -23.85 -8.29 0.12
N ALA A 286 -24.06 -8.87 1.31
CA ALA A 286 -23.93 -8.14 2.57
C ALA A 286 -22.50 -7.67 2.83
N MET A 287 -21.50 -8.50 2.53
CA MET A 287 -20.08 -8.16 2.76
C MET A 287 -19.53 -7.18 1.72
N ARG A 288 -20.05 -7.21 0.49
CA ARG A 288 -19.55 -6.40 -0.62
C ARG A 288 -19.68 -4.90 -0.37
N THR A 289 -20.75 -4.50 0.30
CA THR A 289 -21.05 -3.10 0.63
C THR A 289 -20.69 -2.71 2.05
N ALA A 290 -20.34 -3.69 2.90
CA ALA A 290 -20.02 -3.45 4.29
C ALA A 290 -18.72 -2.67 4.46
N THR A 291 -18.72 -1.75 5.41
CA THR A 291 -17.53 -1.06 5.91
C THR A 291 -17.34 -1.35 7.39
N PHE A 292 -16.11 -1.36 7.84
CA PHE A 292 -15.73 -1.46 9.24
C PHE A 292 -14.95 -0.22 9.66
N PRO A 293 -15.28 0.37 10.83
CA PRO A 293 -14.55 1.53 11.30
C PRO A 293 -13.14 1.17 11.82
N LEU A 294 -12.17 1.99 11.49
CA LEU A 294 -11.01 2.21 12.35
C LEU A 294 -11.53 2.93 13.60
N LEU A 295 -11.39 2.28 14.76
CA LEU A 295 -12.07 2.71 15.97
C LEU A 295 -11.46 3.98 16.56
N GLY A 296 -12.31 4.98 16.80
CA GLY A 296 -12.03 6.18 17.57
C GLY A 296 -13.10 6.38 18.66
N PRO A 297 -12.97 7.38 19.54
CA PRO A 297 -13.96 7.62 20.61
C PRO A 297 -15.37 7.90 20.08
N ASP A 298 -15.47 8.53 18.91
CA ASP A 298 -16.74 8.94 18.30
C ASP A 298 -17.20 7.95 17.21
N SER A 299 -16.73 6.70 17.24
CA SER A 299 -17.08 5.71 16.22
C SER A 299 -18.55 5.33 16.28
N THR A 300 -19.17 5.33 15.11
CA THR A 300 -20.53 4.83 14.86
C THR A 300 -20.44 3.54 14.05
N PHE A 301 -21.53 2.77 14.02
CA PHE A 301 -21.55 1.47 13.36
C PHE A 301 -22.76 1.38 12.41
N THR A 302 -22.53 0.86 11.24
CA THR A 302 -23.56 0.68 10.20
C THR A 302 -24.41 -0.58 10.42
N HIS A 303 -23.94 -1.53 11.24
CA HIS A 303 -24.63 -2.80 11.49
C HIS A 303 -24.37 -3.31 12.93
N PRO A 304 -25.37 -3.89 13.62
CA PRO A 304 -25.22 -4.39 14.99
C PRO A 304 -24.13 -5.45 15.18
N ASP A 305 -23.94 -6.33 14.20
CA ASP A 305 -22.91 -7.37 14.28
C ASP A 305 -21.47 -6.79 14.16
N ILE A 306 -21.32 -5.68 13.41
CA ILE A 306 -20.05 -4.94 13.34
C ILE A 306 -19.76 -4.29 14.68
N GLU A 307 -20.77 -3.66 15.28
CA GLU A 307 -20.68 -3.07 16.62
C GLU A 307 -20.31 -4.13 17.66
N LYS A 308 -21.04 -5.25 17.67
CA LYS A 308 -20.79 -6.37 18.59
C LYS A 308 -19.37 -6.90 18.46
N ALA A 309 -18.90 -7.15 17.24
CA ALA A 309 -17.55 -7.63 16.97
C ALA A 309 -16.50 -6.63 17.46
N SER A 310 -16.67 -5.35 17.16
CA SER A 310 -15.76 -4.27 17.55
C SER A 310 -15.69 -4.10 19.06
N LYS A 311 -16.84 -4.06 19.75
CA LYS A 311 -16.92 -3.97 21.22
C LYS A 311 -16.33 -5.22 21.90
N THR A 312 -16.55 -6.41 21.37
CA THR A 312 -15.94 -7.65 21.86
C THR A 312 -14.41 -7.57 21.83
N VAL A 313 -13.88 -7.08 20.71
CA VAL A 313 -12.41 -6.94 20.56
C VAL A 313 -11.85 -5.88 21.50
N LEU A 314 -12.48 -4.70 21.62
CA LEU A 314 -12.06 -3.69 22.58
C LEU A 314 -12.04 -4.24 24.00
N GLY A 315 -13.09 -5.00 24.39
CA GLY A 315 -13.18 -5.64 25.70
C GLY A 315 -12.02 -6.56 26.04
N ARG A 316 -11.45 -7.28 25.05
CA ARG A 316 -10.23 -8.12 25.24
C ARG A 316 -9.01 -7.31 25.67
N TYR A 317 -8.96 -6.04 25.31
CA TYR A 317 -7.91 -5.11 25.71
C TYR A 317 -8.24 -4.30 26.97
N GLY A 318 -9.44 -4.52 27.59
CA GLY A 318 -9.95 -3.75 28.70
C GLY A 318 -10.34 -2.32 28.33
N LEU A 319 -10.69 -2.11 27.05
CA LEU A 319 -11.02 -0.82 26.46
C LEU A 319 -12.51 -0.72 26.10
N THR A 320 -12.99 0.51 26.05
CA THR A 320 -14.28 0.94 25.51
C THR A 320 -14.01 2.10 24.55
N LEU A 321 -14.98 2.53 23.76
CA LEU A 321 -14.76 3.61 22.77
C LEU A 321 -14.32 4.93 23.46
N ASP A 322 -14.93 5.30 24.56
CA ASP A 322 -14.59 6.49 25.35
C ASP A 322 -13.12 6.46 25.82
N LYS A 323 -12.60 5.28 26.18
CA LYS A 323 -11.20 5.10 26.58
C LYS A 323 -10.18 5.24 25.44
N LEU A 324 -10.62 5.31 24.19
CA LEU A 324 -9.74 5.64 23.07
C LEU A 324 -9.39 7.13 23.01
N LYS A 325 -10.03 7.95 23.81
CA LYS A 325 -9.65 9.34 24.02
C LYS A 325 -8.48 9.43 25.01
N ASN A 326 -7.40 10.07 24.60
CA ASN A 326 -6.26 10.32 25.46
C ASN A 326 -6.12 11.84 25.72
N GLU A 327 -6.69 12.31 26.82
CA GLU A 327 -6.69 13.74 27.17
C GLU A 327 -5.30 14.29 27.48
N LYS A 328 -4.42 13.46 28.05
CA LYS A 328 -3.04 13.84 28.40
C LYS A 328 -2.11 13.90 27.20
N LEU A 329 -2.44 13.16 26.12
CA LEU A 329 -1.64 13.04 24.92
C LEU A 329 -2.50 13.22 23.67
N ASN A 330 -3.17 14.37 23.56
CA ASN A 330 -4.05 14.73 22.43
C ASN A 330 -3.39 14.62 21.05
N ALA A 331 -2.06 14.60 21.00
CA ALA A 331 -1.30 14.39 19.77
C ALA A 331 -1.28 12.92 19.28
N PHE A 332 -1.74 11.96 20.10
CA PHE A 332 -1.96 10.56 19.73
C PHE A 332 -3.46 10.31 19.58
N HIS A 333 -4.02 10.78 18.49
CA HIS A 333 -5.45 10.86 18.28
C HIS A 333 -5.98 9.68 17.48
N PHE A 334 -6.96 8.96 18.03
CA PHE A 334 -7.68 7.87 17.40
C PHE A 334 -8.84 8.44 16.57
N LYS A 335 -8.69 8.47 15.25
CA LYS A 335 -9.75 8.97 14.35
C LYS A 335 -10.63 7.83 13.87
N HIS A 336 -11.93 8.09 13.81
CA HIS A 336 -12.85 7.25 13.05
C HIS A 336 -12.57 7.38 11.55
N GLU A 337 -12.46 6.24 10.87
CA GLU A 337 -12.34 6.17 9.42
C GLU A 337 -12.98 4.86 8.94
N GLU A 338 -13.90 4.94 7.99
CA GLU A 338 -14.54 3.77 7.40
C GLU A 338 -13.65 3.09 6.38
N ARG A 339 -13.52 1.76 6.50
CA ARG A 339 -12.74 0.93 5.59
C ARG A 339 -13.61 -0.16 4.99
N PRO A 340 -13.68 -0.29 3.64
CA PRO A 340 -14.41 -1.38 2.99
C PRO A 340 -13.94 -2.75 3.48
N LEU A 341 -14.89 -3.64 3.77
CA LEU A 341 -14.62 -5.00 4.22
C LEU A 341 -13.95 -5.84 3.13
N LEU A 342 -14.41 -5.69 1.88
CA LEU A 342 -13.85 -6.37 0.72
C LEU A 342 -13.16 -5.37 -0.20
N VAL A 343 -12.10 -5.83 -0.85
CA VAL A 343 -11.44 -5.14 -1.96
C VAL A 343 -11.45 -6.04 -3.19
N PHE A 344 -11.75 -5.45 -4.35
CA PHE A 344 -11.77 -6.13 -5.63
C PHE A 344 -10.56 -5.67 -6.45
N PRO A 345 -9.60 -6.56 -6.73
CA PRO A 345 -8.47 -6.20 -7.58
C PRO A 345 -8.96 -5.95 -9.02
N GLY A 346 -8.77 -4.72 -9.50
CA GLY A 346 -9.13 -4.38 -10.87
C GLY A 346 -8.12 -4.95 -11.87
N LYS A 347 -8.59 -5.43 -13.02
CA LYS A 347 -7.75 -5.97 -14.11
C LYS A 347 -6.78 -7.06 -13.63
N LEU A 348 -7.23 -7.90 -12.70
CA LEU A 348 -6.42 -9.01 -12.21
C LEU A 348 -6.19 -10.02 -13.34
N HIS A 349 -4.93 -10.29 -13.63
CA HIS A 349 -4.50 -11.17 -14.70
C HIS A 349 -3.26 -11.95 -14.27
N VAL A 350 -3.13 -13.18 -14.72
CA VAL A 350 -1.94 -14.03 -14.60
C VAL A 350 -1.35 -14.31 -15.97
N SER A 351 -0.03 -14.19 -16.11
CA SER A 351 0.68 -14.57 -17.33
C SER A 351 0.78 -16.09 -17.47
N GLU A 352 1.12 -16.55 -18.64
CA GLU A 352 1.59 -17.92 -18.86
C GLU A 352 2.79 -18.24 -17.96
N GLY A 353 2.93 -19.54 -17.60
CA GLY A 353 4.09 -20.03 -16.87
C GLY A 353 5.36 -19.99 -17.73
N ARG A 354 6.45 -19.52 -17.15
CA ARG A 354 7.78 -19.49 -17.79
C ARG A 354 8.80 -20.18 -16.89
N PRO A 355 9.88 -20.75 -17.43
CA PRO A 355 10.96 -21.29 -16.63
C PRO A 355 11.46 -20.25 -15.61
N ASP A 356 11.68 -20.71 -14.38
CA ASP A 356 12.16 -19.85 -13.30
C ASP A 356 13.70 -19.94 -13.22
N GLU A 357 14.37 -18.85 -13.55
CA GLU A 357 15.82 -18.74 -13.55
C GLU A 357 16.46 -18.78 -12.15
N GLU A 358 15.64 -18.57 -11.10
CA GLU A 358 16.08 -18.63 -9.70
C GLU A 358 15.83 -20.00 -9.06
N ASN A 359 14.92 -20.81 -9.64
CA ASN A 359 14.51 -22.09 -9.08
C ASN A 359 14.44 -23.14 -10.19
N LEU A 360 15.53 -23.89 -10.35
CA LEU A 360 15.69 -24.87 -11.42
C LEU A 360 14.55 -25.90 -11.45
N GLY A 361 14.01 -26.17 -12.64
CA GLY A 361 12.90 -27.11 -12.83
C GLY A 361 11.54 -26.62 -12.33
N ARG A 362 11.45 -25.36 -11.94
CA ARG A 362 10.21 -24.70 -11.49
C ARG A 362 9.77 -23.63 -12.50
N LEU A 363 8.57 -23.12 -12.30
CA LEU A 363 7.97 -22.08 -13.13
C LEU A 363 7.78 -20.79 -12.33
N LYS A 364 7.70 -19.68 -13.06
CA LYS A 364 7.29 -18.38 -12.57
C LYS A 364 6.16 -17.83 -13.42
N VAL A 365 5.32 -16.99 -12.80
CA VAL A 365 4.26 -16.22 -13.46
C VAL A 365 4.30 -14.77 -13.05
N VAL A 366 3.64 -13.90 -13.78
CA VAL A 366 3.41 -12.50 -13.42
C VAL A 366 1.93 -12.32 -13.10
N LEU A 367 1.63 -11.88 -11.89
CA LEU A 367 0.31 -11.39 -11.50
C LEU A 367 0.27 -9.86 -11.67
N SER A 368 -0.68 -9.37 -12.46
CA SER A 368 -0.88 -7.94 -12.72
C SER A 368 -2.28 -7.53 -12.29
N PHE A 369 -2.40 -6.44 -11.52
CA PHE A 369 -3.69 -5.93 -11.04
C PHE A 369 -3.59 -4.49 -10.54
N THR A 370 -4.74 -3.87 -10.28
CA THR A 370 -4.83 -2.56 -9.62
C THR A 370 -5.58 -2.66 -8.31
N LEU A 371 -5.18 -1.85 -7.33
CA LEU A 371 -5.86 -1.73 -6.04
C LEU A 371 -6.08 -0.25 -5.67
N PRO A 372 -7.13 0.05 -4.92
CA PRO A 372 -7.29 1.37 -4.30
C PRO A 372 -6.17 1.62 -3.27
N PRO A 373 -5.91 2.90 -2.91
CA PRO A 373 -5.01 3.23 -1.82
C PRO A 373 -5.36 2.50 -0.52
N GLY A 374 -4.35 2.08 0.24
CA GLY A 374 -4.54 1.40 1.52
C GLY A 374 -4.84 -0.10 1.46
N ALA A 375 -5.07 -0.69 0.28
CA ALA A 375 -5.19 -2.14 0.10
C ALA A 375 -3.81 -2.80 -0.11
N TYR A 376 -3.71 -4.09 0.25
CA TYR A 376 -2.45 -4.82 0.27
C TYR A 376 -2.35 -5.83 -0.87
N ALA A 377 -1.44 -5.60 -1.80
CA ALA A 377 -1.17 -6.50 -2.92
C ALA A 377 -0.74 -7.91 -2.47
N THR A 378 -0.02 -7.99 -1.37
CA THR A 378 0.41 -9.26 -0.78
C THR A 378 -0.76 -10.14 -0.37
N LEU A 379 -1.87 -9.58 0.10
CA LEU A 379 -3.07 -10.34 0.44
C LEU A 379 -3.78 -10.86 -0.81
N VAL A 380 -3.84 -10.07 -1.88
CA VAL A 380 -4.39 -10.53 -3.18
C VAL A 380 -3.58 -11.69 -3.71
N VAL A 381 -2.25 -11.56 -3.78
CA VAL A 381 -1.35 -12.62 -4.27
C VAL A 381 -1.49 -13.88 -3.42
N ARG A 382 -1.46 -13.76 -2.08
CA ARG A 382 -1.61 -14.88 -1.17
C ARG A 382 -2.97 -15.57 -1.31
N ARG A 383 -4.03 -14.81 -1.56
CA ARG A 383 -5.37 -15.36 -1.77
C ARG A 383 -5.49 -16.12 -3.09
N VAL A 384 -4.94 -15.59 -4.18
CA VAL A 384 -4.85 -16.29 -5.49
C VAL A 384 -4.06 -17.59 -5.32
N LEU A 385 -2.90 -17.53 -4.69
CA LEU A 385 -2.02 -18.68 -4.52
C LEU A 385 -2.63 -19.75 -3.61
N TRP A 386 -3.41 -19.34 -2.59
CA TRP A 386 -4.11 -20.27 -1.75
C TRP A 386 -5.09 -21.14 -2.56
N PHE A 387 -5.84 -20.57 -3.49
CA PHE A 387 -6.72 -21.34 -4.36
C PHE A 387 -5.97 -22.25 -5.33
N ALA A 388 -4.79 -21.86 -5.78
CA ALA A 388 -3.98 -22.60 -6.73
C ALA A 388 -3.20 -23.78 -6.08
N THR A 389 -2.94 -23.75 -4.75
CA THR A 389 -2.14 -24.79 -4.10
C THR A 389 -2.92 -26.08 -3.89
N SER A 390 -2.26 -27.20 -4.10
CA SER A 390 -2.88 -28.54 -4.05
C SER A 390 -3.41 -28.97 -2.68
N GLU A 391 -2.93 -28.36 -1.61
CA GLU A 391 -3.32 -28.69 -0.22
C GLU A 391 -4.77 -28.28 0.10
N HIS A 392 -5.38 -27.42 -0.71
CA HIS A 392 -6.66 -26.78 -0.44
C HIS A 392 -7.80 -27.24 -1.35
N GLN A 393 -7.59 -28.26 -2.17
CA GLN A 393 -8.67 -28.82 -2.98
C GLN A 393 -9.66 -29.64 -2.13
N PRO A 394 -10.99 -29.49 -2.37
CA PRO A 394 -11.95 -30.41 -1.79
C PRO A 394 -11.61 -31.85 -2.24
N LYS A 395 -11.52 -32.76 -1.29
CA LYS A 395 -11.35 -34.17 -1.58
C LYS A 395 -12.71 -34.79 -1.88
N LEU A 396 -12.76 -35.68 -2.86
CA LEU A 396 -13.90 -36.54 -3.08
C LEU A 396 -14.10 -37.48 -1.84
N PRO A 397 -15.30 -38.02 -1.61
CA PRO A 397 -15.55 -38.96 -0.51
C PRO A 397 -14.60 -40.16 -0.45
N ASP A 398 -14.00 -40.53 -1.57
CA ASP A 398 -13.00 -41.59 -1.72
C ASP A 398 -11.56 -41.16 -1.46
N GLY A 399 -11.34 -39.92 -1.00
CA GLY A 399 -10.02 -39.37 -0.71
C GLY A 399 -9.24 -38.87 -1.92
N ARG A 400 -9.74 -39.08 -3.14
CA ARG A 400 -9.15 -38.52 -4.37
C ARG A 400 -9.41 -37.02 -4.46
N ARG A 401 -8.51 -36.27 -5.09
CA ARG A 401 -8.69 -34.84 -5.37
C ARG A 401 -9.69 -34.65 -6.50
N MET A 402 -10.60 -33.69 -6.37
CA MET A 402 -11.48 -33.33 -7.49
C MET A 402 -10.62 -32.89 -8.68
N PRO A 403 -10.87 -33.44 -9.88
CA PRO A 403 -10.24 -32.88 -11.09
C PRO A 403 -10.66 -31.43 -11.25
N PRO A 404 -9.81 -30.56 -11.84
CA PRO A 404 -10.19 -29.21 -12.15
C PRO A 404 -11.48 -29.23 -12.98
N ARG A 405 -12.46 -28.40 -12.63
CA ARG A 405 -13.66 -28.26 -13.46
C ARG A 405 -13.22 -27.84 -14.85
N PRO A 406 -13.66 -28.53 -15.91
CA PRO A 406 -13.36 -28.10 -17.27
C PRO A 406 -13.87 -26.67 -17.42
N MET A 407 -12.99 -25.77 -17.82
CA MET A 407 -13.35 -24.39 -18.11
C MET A 407 -14.50 -24.43 -19.12
N ARG A 408 -15.69 -24.00 -18.70
CA ARG A 408 -16.69 -23.56 -19.68
C ARG A 408 -16.03 -22.44 -20.44
N ALA A 409 -15.77 -22.69 -21.72
CA ALA A 409 -15.29 -21.65 -22.62
C ALA A 409 -16.22 -20.45 -22.44
N VAL A 410 -15.71 -19.37 -21.88
CA VAL A 410 -16.38 -18.08 -21.95
C VAL A 410 -16.52 -17.84 -23.44
N PRO A 411 -17.73 -17.66 -24.00
CA PRO A 411 -17.86 -17.32 -25.40
C PRO A 411 -16.96 -16.10 -25.62
N ALA A 412 -16.01 -16.24 -26.55
CA ALA A 412 -15.17 -15.11 -26.91
C ALA A 412 -16.12 -13.96 -27.29
N GLU A 413 -16.00 -12.83 -26.61
CA GLU A 413 -16.67 -11.61 -27.04
C GLU A 413 -16.34 -11.45 -28.53
N PRO A 414 -17.34 -11.26 -29.39
CA PRO A 414 -17.05 -11.07 -30.80
C PRO A 414 -16.07 -9.92 -30.91
N PRO A 415 -14.97 -10.06 -31.67
CA PRO A 415 -13.97 -9.02 -31.80
C PRO A 415 -14.68 -7.73 -32.18
N ALA A 416 -14.36 -6.64 -31.48
CA ALA A 416 -14.90 -5.32 -31.75
C ALA A 416 -14.83 -5.07 -33.26
N PRO A 417 -15.91 -4.60 -33.93
CA PRO A 417 -15.92 -4.43 -35.34
C PRO A 417 -14.72 -3.58 -35.76
N ARG A 418 -13.87 -4.11 -36.60
CA ARG A 418 -12.72 -3.36 -37.14
C ARG A 418 -13.26 -2.07 -37.74
N PRO A 419 -12.67 -0.90 -37.48
CA PRO A 419 -13.09 0.32 -38.12
C PRO A 419 -13.06 0.09 -39.63
N LYS A 420 -14.19 0.31 -40.28
CA LYS A 420 -14.29 0.16 -41.74
C LYS A 420 -13.19 1.01 -42.38
N PRO A 421 -12.37 0.48 -43.29
CA PRO A 421 -11.39 1.29 -44.01
C PRO A 421 -12.14 2.47 -44.64
N LYS A 422 -11.68 3.69 -44.42
CA LYS A 422 -12.23 4.88 -45.07
C LYS A 422 -12.30 4.60 -46.56
N GLY A 423 -13.48 4.67 -47.16
CA GLY A 423 -13.67 4.35 -48.56
C GLY A 423 -12.76 5.23 -49.42
N PHE A 424 -12.18 4.63 -50.45
CA PHE A 424 -11.23 5.28 -51.37
C PHE A 424 -11.74 6.62 -51.92
N ARG A 425 -13.05 6.82 -51.95
CA ARG A 425 -13.73 8.07 -52.35
C ARG A 425 -13.62 9.19 -51.32
N GLU A 426 -13.67 8.90 -50.02
CA GLU A 426 -13.52 9.91 -48.95
C GLU A 426 -12.07 10.40 -48.83
N ALA A 427 -11.09 9.52 -48.98
CA ALA A 427 -9.68 9.87 -49.04
C ALA A 427 -9.31 10.72 -50.29
N GLN A 428 -10.01 10.53 -51.38
CA GLN A 428 -9.85 11.38 -52.58
C GLN A 428 -10.49 12.78 -52.40
N GLN A 429 -11.58 12.85 -51.68
CA GLN A 429 -12.28 14.12 -51.43
C GLN A 429 -11.51 15.03 -50.43
N GLU A 430 -10.94 14.44 -49.39
CA GLU A 430 -10.01 15.15 -48.47
C GLU A 430 -8.75 15.66 -49.21
N ARG A 431 -8.20 14.88 -50.14
CA ARG A 431 -7.05 15.34 -50.96
C ARG A 431 -7.41 16.44 -51.95
N LYS A 432 -8.65 16.49 -52.47
CA LYS A 432 -9.12 17.56 -53.37
C LYS A 432 -9.35 18.85 -52.58
N THR A 433 -9.96 18.81 -51.40
CA THR A 433 -10.15 19.98 -50.52
C THR A 433 -8.83 20.57 -50.03
N ALA A 434 -7.87 19.74 -49.65
CA ALA A 434 -6.53 20.19 -49.26
C ALA A 434 -5.75 20.83 -50.42
N ARG A 435 -5.95 20.38 -51.68
CA ARG A 435 -5.33 20.98 -52.85
C ARG A 435 -5.99 22.33 -53.25
N SER A 436 -7.30 22.50 -53.05
CA SER A 436 -7.99 23.78 -53.32
C SER A 436 -7.61 24.87 -52.30
N ALA A 437 -7.45 24.51 -51.03
CA ALA A 437 -7.00 25.42 -49.95
C ALA A 437 -5.55 25.92 -50.20
N ASN A 438 -4.67 25.06 -50.71
CA ASN A 438 -3.28 25.43 -50.97
C ASN A 438 -3.10 26.27 -52.26
N ARG A 439 -4.13 26.27 -53.14
CA ARG A 439 -4.13 27.10 -54.38
C ARG A 439 -4.64 28.53 -54.09
N ALA A 440 -5.42 28.72 -53.04
CA ALA A 440 -5.95 30.02 -52.64
C ALA A 440 -4.93 30.88 -51.86
N SER A 441 -3.82 30.33 -51.45
CA SER A 441 -2.77 31.01 -50.64
C SER A 441 -1.52 31.39 -51.43
N GLN A 442 -1.50 31.27 -52.78
CA GLN A 442 -0.36 31.72 -53.55
C GLN A 442 -0.63 33.17 -54.08
N PRO A 443 0.26 34.14 -53.88
CA PRO A 443 0.11 35.48 -54.42
C PRO A 443 0.29 35.49 -55.93
N ALA A 444 -0.54 36.27 -56.63
CA ALA A 444 -0.56 36.44 -58.07
C ALA A 444 0.79 36.93 -58.64
N PRO A 445 1.23 36.42 -59.82
CA PRO A 445 2.48 36.84 -60.42
C PRO A 445 2.40 38.29 -60.90
N ARG A 446 3.40 39.10 -60.49
CA ARG A 446 3.57 40.50 -60.94
C ARG A 446 3.87 40.54 -62.44
N LYS A 447 3.08 41.33 -63.20
CA LYS A 447 3.35 41.62 -64.61
C LYS A 447 4.66 42.43 -64.75
N PRO A 448 5.47 42.13 -65.77
CA PRO A 448 6.68 42.89 -66.06
C PRO A 448 6.30 44.30 -66.60
N ARG A 449 6.88 45.37 -66.01
CA ARG A 449 6.90 46.71 -66.63
C ARG A 449 7.95 46.70 -67.74
N GLY A 450 7.50 46.96 -68.97
CA GLY A 450 8.35 47.28 -70.11
C GLY A 450 8.87 48.67 -70.03
N LYS A 451 10.10 48.79 -70.55
CA LYS A 451 11.02 49.87 -70.76
C LYS A 451 11.63 50.53 -69.58
#